data_cb58a9d64f0c279dc2c160caeb08059a
#
_entry.id   cb58a9d64f0c279dc2c160caeb08059a
#
_cell.length_a   1.000
_cell.length_b   1.000
_cell.length_c   1.000
_cell.angle_alpha   90.00
_cell.angle_beta   90.00
_cell.angle_gamma   90.00
#
_symmetry.space_group_name_H-M   'P 1'
#
loop_
_entity.id
_entity.type
_entity.pdbx_description
1 polymer ?
#
loop_
_entity_poly.entity_id
_entity_poly.type
_entity_poly.pdbx_seq_one_letter_code
_entity_poly.pdbx_strand_id
1 'polypeptide(L)'
;PVGTDIRIPAVEYPKPTNRAGFIVISLSEKFLQAFDANTNLLAHFPCSIAARVEKRPAGELHVTAIAENPNYTFNPEVFPESAEARELNRKLILPPGPNNPVGTAWISLDLPGYGIHGTPNPEQVGRTESHGCFRLANWNASHLVKLAWVGLPVFVEP
;
A
#
# COMPACT_ATOMS: atom_id res chain seq x y z
N PRO A 1 0.71 -22.39 31.29
CA PRO A 1 0.01 -23.61 30.91
C PRO A 1 -0.39 -23.54 29.44
N VAL A 2 -0.19 -24.61 28.73
CA VAL A 2 -0.68 -24.77 27.34
C VAL A 2 -2.20 -24.76 27.41
N GLY A 3 -2.88 -23.85 26.69
CA GLY A 3 -4.34 -23.77 26.63
C GLY A 3 -4.94 -22.53 27.31
N THR A 4 -4.14 -21.50 27.59
CA THR A 4 -4.70 -20.23 28.07
C THR A 4 -5.24 -19.42 26.86
N ASP A 5 -6.53 -19.16 26.85
CA ASP A 5 -7.14 -18.29 25.85
C ASP A 5 -6.63 -16.86 26.02
N ILE A 6 -5.93 -16.35 25.02
CA ILE A 6 -5.55 -14.95 24.95
C ILE A 6 -6.74 -14.19 24.34
N ARG A 7 -7.43 -13.40 25.13
CA ARG A 7 -8.43 -12.47 24.60
C ARG A 7 -7.69 -11.27 23.99
N ILE A 8 -7.64 -11.24 22.67
CA ILE A 8 -7.24 -10.04 21.94
C ILE A 8 -8.45 -9.10 21.93
N PRO A 9 -8.37 -7.89 22.54
CA PRO A 9 -9.47 -6.94 22.41
C PRO A 9 -9.71 -6.70 20.91
N ALA A 10 -10.97 -6.82 20.47
CA ALA A 10 -11.35 -6.33 19.17
C ALA A 10 -11.17 -4.81 19.18
N VAL A 11 -10.09 -4.33 18.59
CA VAL A 11 -9.90 -2.90 18.36
C VAL A 11 -10.82 -2.55 17.19
N GLU A 12 -12.04 -2.11 17.51
CA GLU A 12 -12.88 -1.44 16.53
C GLU A 12 -12.24 -0.08 16.25
N TYR A 13 -11.51 0.00 15.14
CA TYR A 13 -11.13 1.30 14.62
C TYR A 13 -12.41 2.07 14.28
N PRO A 14 -12.62 3.26 14.83
CA PRO A 14 -13.79 4.06 14.48
C PRO A 14 -13.84 4.20 12.96
N LYS A 15 -14.99 3.98 12.35
CA LYS A 15 -15.17 4.21 10.91
C LYS A 15 -14.83 5.68 10.67
N PRO A 16 -13.88 5.99 9.78
CA PRO A 16 -13.52 7.37 9.53
C PRO A 16 -14.76 8.12 9.05
N THR A 17 -15.16 9.12 9.79
CA THR A 17 -16.28 10.00 9.44
C THR A 17 -15.88 11.01 8.36
N ASN A 18 -14.58 11.23 8.17
CA ASN A 18 -14.02 12.21 7.25
C ASN A 18 -13.14 11.53 6.22
N ARG A 19 -13.23 11.99 4.97
CA ARG A 19 -12.28 11.63 3.90
C ARG A 19 -10.98 12.40 4.09
N ALA A 20 -9.87 11.85 3.61
CA ALA A 20 -8.62 12.56 3.55
C ALA A 20 -8.72 13.75 2.60
N GLY A 21 -8.10 14.87 2.97
CA GLY A 21 -7.87 16.02 2.10
C GLY A 21 -6.60 15.87 1.27
N PHE A 22 -5.57 15.22 1.86
CA PHE A 22 -4.32 14.88 1.19
C PHE A 22 -3.56 13.79 1.94
N ILE A 23 -2.58 13.20 1.24
CA ILE A 23 -1.64 12.23 1.79
C ILE A 23 -0.22 12.82 1.67
N VAL A 24 0.62 12.55 2.68
CA VAL A 24 2.07 12.82 2.65
C VAL A 24 2.81 11.49 2.80
N ILE A 25 3.78 11.25 1.93
CA ILE A 25 4.69 10.10 2.02
C ILE A 25 6.11 10.61 2.18
N SER A 26 6.76 10.32 3.30
CA SER A 26 8.16 10.61 3.52
C SER A 26 9.03 9.43 3.07
N LEU A 27 9.94 9.70 2.15
CA LEU A 27 10.90 8.70 1.65
C LEU A 27 12.03 8.46 2.65
N SER A 28 12.50 9.51 3.34
CA SER A 28 13.55 9.41 4.37
C SER A 28 13.09 8.67 5.60
N GLU A 29 11.91 9.04 6.13
CA GLU A 29 11.36 8.49 7.37
C GLU A 29 10.52 7.23 7.15
N LYS A 30 10.17 6.91 5.89
CA LYS A 30 9.40 5.72 5.49
C LYS A 30 8.07 5.59 6.21
N PHE A 31 7.30 6.66 6.16
CA PHE A 31 5.91 6.67 6.61
C PHE A 31 4.96 7.26 5.57
N LEU A 32 3.69 6.97 5.76
CA LEU A 32 2.57 7.58 5.07
C LEU A 32 1.65 8.20 6.11
N GLN A 33 1.28 9.46 5.90
CA GLN A 33 0.30 10.18 6.71
C GLN A 33 -0.88 10.62 5.84
N ALA A 34 -2.09 10.50 6.36
CA ALA A 34 -3.29 11.04 5.77
C ALA A 34 -3.84 12.16 6.66
N PHE A 35 -4.20 13.28 6.06
CA PHE A 35 -4.74 14.45 6.75
C PHE A 35 -6.12 14.80 6.19
N ASP A 36 -6.98 15.41 7.00
CA ASP A 36 -8.22 16.02 6.52
C ASP A 36 -7.96 17.39 5.82
N ALA A 37 -9.02 18.02 5.34
CA ALA A 37 -8.94 19.35 4.70
C ALA A 37 -8.49 20.47 5.67
N ASN A 38 -8.58 20.24 6.98
CA ASN A 38 -8.17 21.18 8.02
C ASN A 38 -6.78 20.85 8.59
N THR A 39 -6.02 19.97 7.91
CA THR A 39 -4.68 19.51 8.34
C THR A 39 -4.65 18.69 9.64
N ASN A 40 -5.79 18.17 10.09
CA ASN A 40 -5.80 17.22 11.20
C ASN A 40 -5.30 15.85 10.72
N LEU A 41 -4.42 15.22 11.48
CA LEU A 41 -3.90 13.89 11.18
C LEU A 41 -5.01 12.84 11.37
N LEU A 42 -5.33 12.11 10.30
CA LEU A 42 -6.31 11.00 10.31
C LEU A 42 -5.64 9.65 10.46
N ALA A 43 -4.44 9.47 9.89
CA ALA A 43 -3.69 8.23 9.94
C ALA A 43 -2.19 8.47 9.80
N HIS A 44 -1.40 7.62 10.47
CA HIS A 44 0.05 7.54 10.35
C HIS A 44 0.46 6.07 10.28
N PHE A 45 1.11 5.68 9.17
CA PHE A 45 1.48 4.29 8.92
C PHE A 45 2.95 4.17 8.52
N PRO A 46 3.68 3.17 9.05
CA PRO A 46 4.95 2.75 8.44
C PRO A 46 4.73 2.38 6.98
N CYS A 47 5.67 2.75 6.12
CA CYS A 47 5.57 2.56 4.68
C CYS A 47 6.89 2.05 4.09
N SER A 48 6.86 0.99 3.29
CA SER A 48 8.01 0.60 2.50
C SER A 48 8.04 1.38 1.19
N ILE A 49 9.24 1.75 0.78
CA ILE A 49 9.53 2.51 -0.44
C ILE A 49 10.40 1.69 -1.40
N ALA A 50 10.60 2.18 -2.62
CA ALA A 50 11.47 1.53 -3.60
C ALA A 50 12.91 1.39 -3.09
N ALA A 51 13.52 0.23 -3.33
CA ALA A 51 14.93 -0.02 -3.02
C ALA A 51 15.84 0.90 -3.85
N ARG A 52 15.55 1.03 -5.15
CA ARG A 52 16.30 1.87 -6.08
C ARG A 52 15.83 3.32 -6.01
N VAL A 53 16.77 4.24 -5.82
CA VAL A 53 16.48 5.68 -5.69
C VAL A 53 15.77 6.23 -6.94
N GLU A 54 16.21 5.79 -8.12
CA GLU A 54 15.64 6.20 -9.41
C GLU A 54 14.19 5.72 -9.65
N LYS A 55 13.71 4.81 -8.78
CA LYS A 55 12.33 4.32 -8.79
C LYS A 55 11.45 4.99 -7.74
N ARG A 56 11.98 5.95 -6.99
CA ARG A 56 11.23 6.70 -5.98
C ARG A 56 10.62 7.92 -6.63
N PRO A 57 9.29 7.97 -6.79
CA PRO A 57 8.65 9.19 -7.26
C PRO A 57 8.82 10.28 -6.19
N ALA A 58 8.88 11.53 -6.61
CA ALA A 58 8.88 12.68 -5.73
C ALA A 58 7.95 13.76 -6.30
N GLY A 59 7.41 14.58 -5.42
CA GLY A 59 6.47 15.64 -5.79
C GLY A 59 5.02 15.24 -5.63
N GLU A 60 4.14 15.91 -6.35
CA GLU A 60 2.69 15.74 -6.25
C GLU A 60 2.20 14.68 -7.23
N LEU A 61 1.46 13.72 -6.71
CA LEU A 61 0.75 12.67 -7.44
C LEU A 61 -0.74 12.71 -7.05
N HIS A 62 -1.58 12.00 -7.80
CA HIS A 62 -3.02 11.91 -7.50
C HIS A 62 -3.50 10.46 -7.58
N VAL A 63 -4.47 10.15 -6.74
CA VAL A 63 -5.15 8.85 -6.78
C VAL A 63 -6.02 8.76 -8.04
N THR A 64 -5.83 7.71 -8.83
CA THR A 64 -6.59 7.49 -10.09
C THR A 64 -7.60 6.35 -10.01
N ALA A 65 -7.34 5.36 -9.14
CA ALA A 65 -8.28 4.24 -8.92
C ALA A 65 -8.07 3.64 -7.53
N ILE A 66 -9.11 3.02 -6.99
CA ILE A 66 -9.09 2.35 -5.68
C ILE A 66 -9.77 0.99 -5.85
N ALA A 67 -9.13 -0.06 -5.34
CA ALA A 67 -9.67 -1.40 -5.32
C ALA A 67 -9.49 -2.04 -3.93
N GLU A 68 -10.59 -2.53 -3.36
CA GLU A 68 -10.57 -3.39 -2.18
C GLU A 68 -10.52 -4.85 -2.63
N ASN A 69 -9.69 -5.65 -1.96
CA ASN A 69 -9.48 -7.06 -2.28
C ASN A 69 -9.23 -7.29 -3.79
N PRO A 70 -8.20 -6.66 -4.39
CA PRO A 70 -7.95 -6.76 -5.81
C PRO A 70 -7.46 -8.16 -6.22
N ASN A 71 -7.73 -8.54 -7.46
CA ASN A 71 -6.94 -9.57 -8.13
C ASN A 71 -5.54 -9.01 -8.41
N TYR A 72 -4.55 -9.87 -8.46
CA TYR A 72 -3.23 -9.53 -8.97
C TYR A 72 -2.94 -10.31 -10.25
N THR A 73 -2.65 -9.60 -11.33
CA THR A 73 -2.19 -10.23 -12.57
C THR A 73 -0.67 -10.16 -12.63
N PHE A 74 -0.04 -11.30 -12.36
CA PHE A 74 1.40 -11.44 -12.59
C PHE A 74 1.65 -11.50 -14.11
N ASN A 75 2.48 -10.59 -14.60
CA ASN A 75 2.95 -10.59 -15.98
C ASN A 75 4.47 -10.77 -16.00
N PRO A 76 5.00 -11.92 -16.47
CA PRO A 76 6.43 -12.17 -16.51
C PRO A 76 7.22 -11.20 -17.41
N GLU A 77 6.58 -10.57 -18.39
CA GLU A 77 7.22 -9.56 -19.24
C GLU A 77 7.56 -8.26 -18.47
N VAL A 78 6.80 -7.98 -17.39
CA VAL A 78 7.01 -6.80 -16.55
C VAL A 78 8.08 -7.04 -15.49
N PHE A 79 8.28 -8.31 -15.10
CA PHE A 79 9.23 -8.73 -14.05
C PHE A 79 10.15 -9.85 -14.55
N PRO A 80 10.92 -9.64 -15.63
CA PRO A 80 11.72 -10.70 -16.26
C PRO A 80 12.84 -11.25 -15.36
N GLU A 81 13.22 -10.50 -14.34
CA GLU A 81 14.24 -10.89 -13.35
C GLU A 81 13.71 -11.82 -12.27
N SER A 82 12.39 -11.97 -12.11
CA SER A 82 11.83 -12.84 -11.08
C SER A 82 11.99 -14.31 -11.43
N ALA A 83 12.21 -15.16 -10.41
CA ALA A 83 12.29 -16.61 -10.60
C ALA A 83 10.98 -17.18 -11.18
N GLU A 84 9.84 -16.66 -10.69
CA GLU A 84 8.51 -17.05 -11.13
C GLU A 84 8.26 -16.71 -12.61
N ALA A 85 8.82 -15.60 -13.11
CA ALA A 85 8.71 -15.22 -14.52
C ALA A 85 9.43 -16.22 -15.42
N ARG A 86 10.60 -16.71 -14.99
CA ARG A 86 11.40 -17.68 -15.74
C ARG A 86 10.74 -19.06 -15.81
N GLU A 87 10.07 -19.47 -14.73
CA GLU A 87 9.41 -20.78 -14.65
C GLU A 87 8.05 -20.79 -15.36
N LEU A 88 7.23 -19.76 -15.16
CA LEU A 88 5.85 -19.78 -15.61
C LEU A 88 5.66 -19.35 -17.06
N ASN A 89 6.46 -18.42 -17.56
CA ASN A 89 6.37 -17.83 -18.92
C ASN A 89 4.93 -17.54 -19.42
N ARG A 90 4.02 -17.27 -18.51
CA ARG A 90 2.61 -16.98 -18.76
C ARG A 90 2.05 -16.01 -17.72
N LYS A 91 1.05 -15.23 -18.10
CA LYS A 91 0.28 -14.42 -17.15
C LYS A 91 -0.46 -15.32 -16.17
N LEU A 92 -0.39 -14.98 -14.89
CA LEU A 92 -1.08 -15.66 -13.82
C LEU A 92 -1.98 -14.66 -13.08
N ILE A 93 -3.26 -15.00 -12.95
CA ILE A 93 -4.19 -14.21 -12.15
C ILE A 93 -4.27 -14.84 -10.76
N LEU A 94 -3.82 -14.10 -9.77
CA LEU A 94 -3.91 -14.48 -8.35
C LEU A 94 -5.19 -13.91 -7.76
N PRO A 95 -6.00 -14.73 -7.06
CA PRO A 95 -7.25 -14.28 -6.47
C PRO A 95 -7.00 -13.27 -5.34
N PRO A 96 -8.07 -12.53 -4.92
CA PRO A 96 -8.02 -11.69 -3.74
C PRO A 96 -7.66 -12.48 -2.48
N GLY A 97 -7.04 -11.81 -1.53
CA GLY A 97 -6.76 -12.37 -0.22
C GLY A 97 -5.54 -11.75 0.45
N PRO A 98 -5.32 -12.05 1.73
CA PRO A 98 -4.22 -11.48 2.51
C PRO A 98 -2.84 -11.89 2.00
N ASN A 99 -2.75 -13.02 1.29
CA ASN A 99 -1.51 -13.55 0.70
C ASN A 99 -1.29 -13.09 -0.75
N ASN A 100 -2.19 -12.25 -1.29
CA ASN A 100 -2.00 -11.65 -2.60
C ASN A 100 -0.79 -10.68 -2.57
N PRO A 101 0.06 -10.64 -3.62
CA PRO A 101 1.25 -9.76 -3.66
C PRO A 101 0.97 -8.28 -3.39
N VAL A 102 -0.23 -7.78 -3.74
CA VAL A 102 -0.66 -6.42 -3.44
C VAL A 102 -1.57 -6.33 -2.22
N GLY A 103 -1.72 -7.43 -1.48
CA GLY A 103 -2.51 -7.51 -0.26
C GLY A 103 -4.00 -7.30 -0.47
N THR A 104 -4.64 -6.66 0.51
CA THR A 104 -6.10 -6.49 0.58
C THR A 104 -6.59 -5.17 -0.03
N ALA A 105 -5.69 -4.30 -0.51
CA ALA A 105 -6.04 -3.00 -1.05
C ALA A 105 -5.01 -2.53 -2.08
N TRP A 106 -5.49 -1.86 -3.12
CA TRP A 106 -4.69 -1.19 -4.13
C TRP A 106 -5.23 0.21 -4.41
N ILE A 107 -4.37 1.22 -4.34
CA ILE A 107 -4.65 2.62 -4.67
C ILE A 107 -3.69 3.01 -5.78
N SER A 108 -4.20 3.18 -7.00
CA SER A 108 -3.40 3.60 -8.16
C SER A 108 -3.07 5.09 -8.08
N LEU A 109 -1.87 5.44 -8.51
CA LEU A 109 -1.43 6.83 -8.68
C LEU A 109 -1.37 7.19 -10.17
N ASP A 110 -1.33 8.49 -10.48
CA ASP A 110 -1.24 9.03 -11.84
C ASP A 110 0.15 8.87 -12.49
N LEU A 111 1.08 8.21 -11.80
CA LEU A 111 2.34 7.75 -12.37
C LEU A 111 2.18 6.27 -12.79
N PRO A 112 2.37 5.92 -14.09
CA PRO A 112 2.14 4.56 -14.58
C PRO A 112 2.92 3.49 -13.83
N GLY A 113 2.21 2.47 -13.32
CA GLY A 113 2.79 1.35 -12.56
C GLY A 113 3.05 1.64 -11.09
N TYR A 114 2.71 2.84 -10.59
CA TYR A 114 2.87 3.20 -9.18
C TYR A 114 1.53 3.16 -8.43
N GLY A 115 1.61 2.77 -7.17
CA GLY A 115 0.46 2.71 -6.28
C GLY A 115 0.84 2.54 -4.83
N ILE A 116 -0.16 2.65 -3.97
CA ILE A 116 -0.09 2.34 -2.54
C ILE A 116 -0.89 1.06 -2.32
N HIS A 117 -0.31 0.06 -1.69
CA HIS A 117 -0.97 -1.23 -1.55
C HIS A 117 -0.58 -1.98 -0.28
N GLY A 118 -1.34 -3.02 0.05
CA GLY A 118 -1.02 -3.95 1.12
C GLY A 118 0.12 -4.90 0.79
N THR A 119 0.50 -5.75 1.75
CA THR A 119 1.51 -6.79 1.56
C THR A 119 1.18 -8.03 2.37
N PRO A 120 1.48 -9.24 1.86
CA PRO A 120 1.41 -10.48 2.64
C PRO A 120 2.52 -10.58 3.70
N ASN A 121 3.55 -9.72 3.63
CA ASN A 121 4.72 -9.74 4.50
C ASN A 121 4.80 -8.47 5.36
N PRO A 122 3.93 -8.29 6.37
CA PRO A 122 3.85 -7.07 7.17
C PRO A 122 5.13 -6.78 7.98
N GLU A 123 5.94 -7.79 8.27
CA GLU A 123 7.23 -7.67 8.97
C GLU A 123 8.30 -6.94 8.13
N GLN A 124 8.06 -6.78 6.83
CA GLN A 124 8.96 -6.06 5.91
C GLN A 124 8.56 -4.59 5.72
N VAL A 125 7.42 -4.17 6.28
CA VAL A 125 6.96 -2.78 6.14
C VAL A 125 7.90 -1.82 6.89
N GLY A 126 8.16 -0.66 6.26
CA GLY A 126 9.14 0.33 6.76
C GLY A 126 10.55 0.11 6.24
N ARG A 127 10.77 -0.90 5.40
CA ARG A 127 12.05 -1.17 4.74
C ARG A 127 12.05 -0.65 3.29
N THR A 128 13.24 -0.64 2.65
CA THR A 128 13.43 -0.27 1.26
C THR A 128 13.49 -1.54 0.41
N GLU A 129 12.33 -2.06 -0.01
CA GLU A 129 12.28 -3.38 -0.68
C GLU A 129 11.33 -3.43 -1.88
N SER A 130 10.65 -2.32 -2.24
CA SER A 130 9.71 -2.34 -3.35
C SER A 130 10.39 -2.06 -4.70
N HIS A 131 9.71 -2.42 -5.80
CA HIS A 131 10.14 -2.10 -7.16
C HIS A 131 9.69 -0.70 -7.62
N GLY A 132 8.94 0.04 -6.77
CA GLY A 132 8.41 1.38 -7.09
C GLY A 132 7.25 1.77 -6.20
N CYS A 133 6.34 0.84 -5.91
CA CYS A 133 5.13 1.08 -5.12
C CYS A 133 5.41 1.31 -3.64
N PHE A 134 4.46 1.96 -2.98
CA PHE A 134 4.42 2.17 -1.54
C PHE A 134 3.67 1.02 -0.87
N ARG A 135 4.34 0.28 0.04
CA ARG A 135 3.76 -0.88 0.72
C ARG A 135 3.37 -0.56 2.15
N LEU A 136 2.16 -0.93 2.51
CA LEU A 136 1.62 -0.86 3.86
C LEU A 136 1.28 -2.27 4.35
N ALA A 137 1.17 -2.44 5.66
CA ALA A 137 0.51 -3.63 6.20
C ALA A 137 -0.95 -3.69 5.70
N ASN A 138 -1.50 -4.87 5.47
CA ASN A 138 -2.83 -5.05 4.92
C ASN A 138 -3.92 -4.29 5.68
N TRP A 139 -3.87 -4.27 7.02
CA TRP A 139 -4.84 -3.54 7.84
C TRP A 139 -4.74 -2.02 7.68
N ASN A 140 -3.51 -1.49 7.47
CA ASN A 140 -3.29 -0.07 7.21
C ASN A 140 -3.76 0.32 5.80
N ALA A 141 -3.48 -0.52 4.79
CA ALA A 141 -3.96 -0.32 3.44
C ALA A 141 -5.49 -0.34 3.36
N SER A 142 -6.13 -1.29 4.04
CA SER A 142 -7.59 -1.37 4.14
C SER A 142 -8.20 -0.18 4.90
N HIS A 143 -7.49 0.40 5.87
CA HIS A 143 -7.91 1.64 6.52
C HIS A 143 -7.78 2.83 5.58
N LEU A 144 -6.64 2.94 4.87
CA LEU A 144 -6.38 4.05 3.95
C LEU A 144 -7.41 4.12 2.81
N VAL A 145 -7.84 2.98 2.27
CA VAL A 145 -8.89 2.92 1.24
C VAL A 145 -10.19 3.60 1.69
N LYS A 146 -10.53 3.51 2.98
CA LYS A 146 -11.74 4.15 3.53
C LYS A 146 -11.61 5.68 3.61
N LEU A 147 -10.38 6.20 3.68
CA LEU A 147 -10.08 7.63 3.71
C LEU A 147 -9.90 8.20 2.30
N ALA A 148 -9.40 7.39 1.36
CA ALA A 148 -9.01 7.80 0.02
C ALA A 148 -10.23 7.97 -0.92
N TRP A 149 -10.02 8.74 -2.00
CA TRP A 149 -10.96 8.96 -3.09
C TRP A 149 -10.18 9.27 -4.38
N VAL A 150 -10.79 9.07 -5.53
CA VAL A 150 -10.18 9.34 -6.84
C VAL A 150 -10.00 10.84 -7.02
N GLY A 151 -8.76 11.28 -7.26
CA GLY A 151 -8.36 12.68 -7.31
C GLY A 151 -7.66 13.17 -6.04
N LEU A 152 -7.56 12.34 -4.97
CA LEU A 152 -6.89 12.71 -3.72
C LEU A 152 -5.41 13.04 -3.99
N PRO A 153 -4.93 14.24 -3.59
CA PRO A 153 -3.51 14.59 -3.70
C PRO A 153 -2.62 13.73 -2.80
N VAL A 154 -1.46 13.34 -3.32
CA VAL A 154 -0.43 12.56 -2.63
C VAL A 154 0.91 13.26 -2.83
N PHE A 155 1.45 13.84 -1.78
CA PHE A 155 2.73 14.52 -1.77
C PHE A 155 3.82 13.55 -1.33
N VAL A 156 4.79 13.31 -2.21
CA VAL A 156 5.95 12.45 -1.92
C VAL A 156 7.16 13.33 -1.69
N GLU A 157 7.64 13.30 -0.45
CA GLU A 157 8.75 14.13 0.04
C GLU A 157 10.02 13.27 0.23
N PRO A 158 11.22 13.86 0.03
CA PRO A 158 12.50 13.19 0.22
C PRO A 158 12.73 12.55 1.59
#